data_895d190a80e1291a72c89eb471bc5edb
#
_entry.id   895d190a80e1291a72c89eb471bc5edb
#
_cell.length_a   1.000
_cell.length_b   1.000
_cell.length_c   1.000
_cell.angle_alpha   90.00
_cell.angle_beta   90.00
_cell.angle_gamma   90.00
#
_symmetry.space_group_name_H-M   'P 1'
#
loop_
_entity.id
_entity.type
_entity.pdbx_description
1 polymer ?
#
loop_
_entity_poly.entity_id
_entity_poly.type
_entity_poly.pdbx_seq_one_letter_code
_entity_poly.pdbx_strand_id
1 'polypeptide(L)'
;MEEKSSHEVLINRYKNASDEEKEQIEKIACEAYAPLVSGIAQKCKYYSRNSVLTQEDMVQNGYQGLLKALQTYDPTLNTKFLTFAFGCVQKAILAGIREVNVGGRSKSYSNSKLQKYRKMKKELTQKLGRNPSVGELSIELGWRINTVLSYERQIFDVDSIEDDSFLSLHKL
;
A
#
# COMPACT_ATOMS: atom_id res chain seq x y z
N MET A 1 31.42 -3.59 -18.19
CA MET A 1 30.99 -2.36 -17.51
C MET A 1 29.48 -2.29 -17.70
N GLU A 2 28.72 -2.68 -16.68
CA GLU A 2 27.26 -2.60 -16.74
C GLU A 2 26.85 -1.11 -16.75
N GLU A 3 26.10 -0.71 -17.77
CA GLU A 3 25.44 0.60 -17.79
C GLU A 3 24.53 0.68 -16.56
N LYS A 4 24.93 1.46 -15.58
CA LYS A 4 24.07 1.78 -14.43
C LYS A 4 22.76 2.33 -14.97
N SER A 5 21.65 1.69 -14.63
CA SER A 5 20.32 2.14 -15.03
C SER A 5 20.16 3.63 -14.69
N SER A 6 19.55 4.39 -15.59
CA SER A 6 19.26 5.82 -15.41
C SER A 6 18.63 6.13 -14.02
N HIS A 7 17.90 5.17 -13.47
CA HIS A 7 17.29 5.24 -12.15
C HIS A 7 18.31 5.18 -11.01
N GLU A 8 19.37 4.35 -11.13
CA GLU A 8 20.43 4.25 -10.10
C GLU A 8 21.27 5.50 -10.03
N VAL A 9 21.51 6.14 -11.17
CA VAL A 9 22.23 7.42 -11.23
C VAL A 9 21.47 8.51 -10.48
N LEU A 10 20.16 8.60 -10.71
CA LEU A 10 19.27 9.57 -10.03
C LEU A 10 19.22 9.34 -8.53
N ILE A 11 19.16 8.08 -8.08
CA ILE A 11 19.11 7.74 -6.66
C ILE A 11 20.45 8.04 -5.98
N ASN A 12 21.57 7.67 -6.58
CA ASN A 12 22.89 7.95 -6.03
C ASN A 12 23.14 9.47 -5.93
N ARG A 13 22.66 10.24 -6.89
CA ARG A 13 22.71 11.70 -6.85
C ARG A 13 21.85 12.24 -5.71
N TYR A 14 20.63 11.72 -5.52
CA TYR A 14 19.73 12.13 -4.45
C TYR A 14 20.34 11.90 -3.05
N LYS A 15 20.98 10.74 -2.85
CA LYS A 15 21.60 10.42 -1.54
C LYS A 15 22.76 11.32 -1.16
N ASN A 16 23.49 11.85 -2.14
CA ASN A 16 24.67 12.68 -1.93
C ASN A 16 24.41 14.17 -2.14
N ALA A 17 23.17 14.57 -2.42
CA ALA A 17 22.79 15.94 -2.74
C ALA A 17 22.57 16.79 -1.48
N SER A 18 22.78 18.10 -1.62
CA SER A 18 22.31 19.09 -0.64
C SER A 18 20.78 19.15 -0.60
N ASP A 19 20.20 19.80 0.41
CA ASP A 19 18.74 19.87 0.54
C ASP A 19 18.08 20.62 -0.63
N GLU A 20 18.73 21.65 -1.17
CA GLU A 20 18.25 22.38 -2.36
C GLU A 20 18.30 21.50 -3.63
N GLU A 21 19.38 20.73 -3.79
CA GLU A 21 19.52 19.78 -4.90
C GLU A 21 18.53 18.60 -4.79
N LYS A 22 18.23 18.14 -3.57
CA LYS A 22 17.21 17.11 -3.35
C LYS A 22 15.84 17.55 -3.82
N GLU A 23 15.43 18.78 -3.52
CA GLU A 23 14.16 19.34 -3.98
C GLU A 23 14.06 19.35 -5.51
N GLN A 24 15.15 19.72 -6.20
CA GLN A 24 15.21 19.67 -7.66
C GLN A 24 15.10 18.24 -8.20
N ILE A 25 15.80 17.28 -7.58
CA ILE A 25 15.75 15.88 -7.97
C ILE A 25 14.36 15.28 -7.72
N GLU A 26 13.71 15.63 -6.60
CA GLU A 26 12.34 15.21 -6.28
C GLU A 26 11.35 15.70 -7.35
N LYS A 27 11.50 16.94 -7.80
CA LYS A 27 10.68 17.50 -8.87
C LYS A 27 10.86 16.75 -10.18
N ILE A 28 12.10 16.52 -10.59
CA ILE A 28 12.44 15.74 -11.78
C ILE A 28 11.88 14.31 -11.67
N ALA A 29 12.01 13.69 -10.51
CA ALA A 29 11.48 12.35 -10.28
C ALA A 29 9.95 12.32 -10.35
N CYS A 30 9.25 13.31 -9.77
CA CYS A 30 7.80 13.41 -9.87
C CYS A 30 7.33 13.54 -11.32
N GLU A 31 8.02 14.30 -12.14
CA GLU A 31 7.72 14.44 -13.57
C GLU A 31 7.99 13.11 -14.33
N ALA A 32 9.15 12.50 -14.11
CA ALA A 32 9.55 11.27 -14.79
C ALA A 32 8.66 10.07 -14.44
N TYR A 33 8.21 9.97 -13.19
CA TYR A 33 7.38 8.86 -12.72
C TYR A 33 5.88 9.18 -12.67
N ALA A 34 5.43 10.33 -13.19
CA ALA A 34 4.02 10.70 -13.23
C ALA A 34 3.12 9.63 -13.92
N PRO A 35 3.53 8.99 -15.04
CA PRO A 35 2.73 7.92 -15.63
C PRO A 35 2.58 6.70 -14.72
N LEU A 36 3.63 6.33 -13.98
CA LEU A 36 3.61 5.24 -13.02
C LEU A 36 2.62 5.54 -11.88
N VAL A 37 2.74 6.72 -11.27
CA VAL A 37 1.88 7.14 -10.15
C VAL A 37 0.41 7.19 -10.59
N SER A 38 0.13 7.80 -11.74
CA SER A 38 -1.23 7.89 -12.29
C SER A 38 -1.82 6.53 -12.62
N GLY A 39 -1.02 5.63 -13.20
CA GLY A 39 -1.44 4.25 -13.51
C GLY A 39 -1.80 3.45 -12.27
N ILE A 40 -1.00 3.58 -11.19
CA ILE A 40 -1.30 2.92 -9.90
C ILE A 40 -2.54 3.53 -9.26
N ALA A 41 -2.68 4.85 -9.25
CA ALA A 41 -3.85 5.54 -8.72
C ALA A 41 -5.14 5.11 -9.44
N GLN A 42 -5.08 4.95 -10.78
CA GLN A 42 -6.22 4.47 -11.56
C GLN A 42 -6.61 3.04 -11.20
N LYS A 43 -5.64 2.13 -11.01
CA LYS A 43 -5.89 0.77 -10.54
C LYS A 43 -6.51 0.77 -9.14
N CYS A 44 -6.04 1.64 -8.25
CA CYS A 44 -6.55 1.77 -6.89
C CYS A 44 -7.96 2.39 -6.81
N LYS A 45 -8.47 3.02 -7.87
CA LYS A 45 -9.81 3.62 -7.94
C LYS A 45 -10.92 2.60 -7.64
N TYR A 46 -10.71 1.34 -7.99
CA TYR A 46 -11.66 0.27 -7.67
C TYR A 46 -11.91 0.14 -6.16
N TYR A 47 -10.88 0.34 -5.35
CA TYR A 47 -10.93 0.24 -3.88
C TYR A 47 -11.49 1.50 -3.20
N SER A 48 -11.59 2.61 -3.93
CA SER A 48 -12.11 3.88 -3.44
C SER A 48 -13.60 4.10 -3.74
N ARG A 49 -14.33 3.10 -4.25
CA ARG A 49 -15.74 3.24 -4.70
C ARG A 49 -16.68 3.89 -3.68
N ASN A 50 -16.41 3.69 -2.39
CA ASN A 50 -17.18 4.28 -1.29
C ASN A 50 -16.39 5.37 -0.55
N SER A 51 -15.30 5.86 -1.13
CA SER A 51 -14.45 6.89 -0.55
C SER A 51 -14.75 8.24 -1.16
N VAL A 52 -14.64 9.30 -0.36
CA VAL A 52 -14.70 10.70 -0.81
C VAL A 52 -13.39 11.13 -1.50
N LEU A 53 -12.35 10.26 -1.50
CA LEU A 53 -11.07 10.55 -2.15
C LEU A 53 -11.24 10.68 -3.66
N THR A 54 -10.77 11.80 -4.19
CA THR A 54 -10.72 12.04 -5.63
C THR A 54 -9.54 11.30 -6.28
N GLN A 55 -9.53 11.25 -7.61
CA GLN A 55 -8.39 10.71 -8.36
C GLN A 55 -7.12 11.53 -8.09
N GLU A 56 -7.26 12.85 -8.00
CA GLU A 56 -6.18 13.78 -7.71
C GLU A 56 -5.59 13.55 -6.33
N ASP A 57 -6.42 13.31 -5.32
CA ASP A 57 -5.95 12.97 -3.96
C ASP A 57 -5.15 11.68 -3.95
N MET A 58 -5.59 10.67 -4.70
CA MET A 58 -4.85 9.41 -4.82
C MET A 58 -3.50 9.60 -5.51
N VAL A 59 -3.42 10.43 -6.54
CA VAL A 59 -2.16 10.79 -7.20
C VAL A 59 -1.24 11.54 -6.25
N GLN A 60 -1.76 12.48 -5.46
CA GLN A 60 -0.97 13.20 -4.45
C GLN A 60 -0.40 12.24 -3.38
N ASN A 61 -1.23 11.33 -2.86
CA ASN A 61 -0.75 10.29 -1.96
C ASN A 61 0.31 9.40 -2.64
N GLY A 62 0.15 9.13 -3.92
CA GLY A 62 1.13 8.37 -4.71
C GLY A 62 2.48 9.08 -4.81
N TYR A 63 2.51 10.38 -5.04
CA TYR A 63 3.75 11.16 -5.03
C TYR A 63 4.44 11.14 -3.67
N GLN A 64 3.71 11.22 -2.57
CA GLN A 64 4.30 11.04 -1.24
C GLN A 64 4.98 9.67 -1.09
N GLY A 65 4.35 8.62 -1.62
CA GLY A 65 4.94 7.28 -1.68
C GLY A 65 6.20 7.21 -2.53
N LEU A 66 6.24 7.91 -3.67
CA LEU A 66 7.41 7.99 -4.55
C LEU A 66 8.58 8.72 -3.86
N LEU A 67 8.32 9.86 -3.21
CA LEU A 67 9.35 10.59 -2.46
C LEU A 67 9.92 9.74 -1.32
N LYS A 68 9.06 9.02 -0.61
CA LYS A 68 9.50 8.07 0.41
C LYS A 68 10.36 6.95 -0.19
N ALA A 69 10.04 6.48 -1.39
CA ALA A 69 10.85 5.47 -2.06
C ALA A 69 12.25 6.00 -2.41
N LEU A 70 12.39 7.24 -2.89
CA LEU A 70 13.68 7.88 -3.16
C LEU A 70 14.54 7.96 -1.90
N GLN A 71 13.93 8.30 -0.76
CA GLN A 71 14.62 8.47 0.52
C GLN A 71 15.08 7.14 1.12
N THR A 72 14.30 6.08 0.96
CA THR A 72 14.48 4.82 1.70
C THR A 72 15.02 3.67 0.86
N TYR A 73 15.12 3.83 -0.47
CA TYR A 73 15.62 2.77 -1.33
C TYR A 73 17.08 2.43 -1.04
N ASP A 74 17.35 1.14 -0.94
CA ASP A 74 18.70 0.60 -0.78
C ASP A 74 19.07 -0.24 -2.02
N PRO A 75 20.04 0.22 -2.84
CA PRO A 75 20.49 -0.51 -4.02
C PRO A 75 21.21 -1.83 -3.70
N THR A 76 21.62 -2.07 -2.44
CA THR A 76 22.29 -3.31 -2.04
C THR A 76 21.33 -4.50 -1.93
N LEU A 77 20.02 -4.24 -1.84
CA LEU A 77 18.99 -5.29 -1.65
C LEU A 77 18.58 -6.01 -2.92
N ASN A 78 19.33 -5.92 -4.00
CA ASN A 78 19.12 -6.63 -5.28
C ASN A 78 17.68 -6.51 -5.86
N THR A 79 16.96 -5.44 -5.52
CA THR A 79 15.61 -5.12 -6.01
C THR A 79 15.68 -3.90 -6.91
N LYS A 80 15.07 -3.93 -8.10
CA LYS A 80 15.03 -2.76 -8.98
C LYS A 80 14.26 -1.61 -8.32
N PHE A 81 14.75 -0.38 -8.45
CA PHE A 81 14.08 0.80 -7.90
C PHE A 81 12.60 0.91 -8.30
N LEU A 82 12.30 0.63 -9.57
CA LEU A 82 10.91 0.69 -10.07
C LEU A 82 9.97 -0.24 -9.31
N THR A 83 10.42 -1.45 -8.99
CA THR A 83 9.64 -2.43 -8.21
C THR A 83 9.42 -1.94 -6.79
N PHE A 84 10.46 -1.38 -6.17
CA PHE A 84 10.37 -0.81 -4.82
C PHE A 84 9.46 0.43 -4.77
N ALA A 85 9.63 1.34 -5.73
CA ALA A 85 8.81 2.55 -5.86
C ALA A 85 7.34 2.22 -6.10
N PHE A 86 7.04 1.22 -6.94
CA PHE A 86 5.67 0.74 -7.15
C PHE A 86 5.00 0.35 -5.82
N GLY A 87 5.68 -0.46 -5.00
CA GLY A 87 5.17 -0.87 -3.69
C GLY A 87 4.95 0.31 -2.74
N CYS A 88 5.87 1.27 -2.71
CA CYS A 88 5.75 2.47 -1.87
C CYS A 88 4.58 3.37 -2.31
N VAL A 89 4.43 3.61 -3.61
CA VAL A 89 3.34 4.39 -4.21
C VAL A 89 1.99 3.73 -3.91
N GLN A 90 1.87 2.43 -4.17
CA GLN A 90 0.64 1.69 -3.90
C GLN A 90 0.25 1.73 -2.42
N LYS A 91 1.21 1.48 -1.51
CA LYS A 91 0.98 1.54 -0.07
C LYS A 91 0.52 2.93 0.39
N ALA A 92 1.08 3.99 -0.15
CA ALA A 92 0.70 5.35 0.18
C ALA A 92 -0.74 5.69 -0.28
N ILE A 93 -1.10 5.32 -1.51
CA ILE A 93 -2.47 5.50 -2.04
C ILE A 93 -3.49 4.71 -1.20
N LEU A 94 -3.21 3.44 -0.91
CA LEU A 94 -4.10 2.61 -0.10
C LEU A 94 -4.22 3.10 1.34
N ALA A 95 -3.15 3.67 1.90
CA ALA A 95 -3.18 4.30 3.22
C ALA A 95 -4.12 5.51 3.23
N GLY A 96 -4.06 6.37 2.21
CA GLY A 96 -4.97 7.50 2.05
C GLY A 96 -6.44 7.06 1.91
N ILE A 97 -6.72 6.04 1.09
CA ILE A 97 -8.07 5.47 0.95
C ILE A 97 -8.60 4.96 2.31
N ARG A 98 -7.76 4.25 3.07
CA ARG A 98 -8.13 3.75 4.40
C ARG A 98 -8.39 4.89 5.39
N GLU A 99 -7.55 5.93 5.34
CA GLU A 99 -7.66 7.07 6.24
C GLU A 99 -9.00 7.78 6.08
N VAL A 100 -9.45 8.01 4.86
CA VAL A 100 -10.72 8.67 4.56
C VAL A 100 -11.90 7.75 4.84
N ASN A 101 -11.82 6.46 4.49
CA ASN A 101 -12.88 5.49 4.76
C ASN A 101 -13.10 5.27 6.27
N VAL A 102 -12.07 5.49 7.09
CA VAL A 102 -12.12 5.39 8.56
C VAL A 102 -12.44 6.74 9.21
N GLY A 103 -12.26 7.84 8.49
CA GLY A 103 -12.40 9.22 9.01
C GLY A 103 -13.79 9.62 9.51
N GLY A 104 -14.82 8.78 9.29
CA GLY A 104 -16.13 8.93 9.90
C GLY A 104 -16.32 8.15 11.21
N ARG A 105 -15.36 7.29 11.58
CA ARG A 105 -15.34 6.54 12.85
C ARG A 105 -13.95 6.64 13.45
N SER A 106 -13.87 7.05 14.70
CA SER A 106 -12.63 7.19 15.48
C SER A 106 -11.55 6.18 15.07
N LYS A 107 -10.43 6.67 14.52
CA LYS A 107 -9.25 5.91 14.04
C LYS A 107 -8.80 4.83 15.05
N SER A 108 -8.90 5.12 16.34
CA SER A 108 -8.51 4.24 17.45
C SER A 108 -9.40 3.01 17.57
N TYR A 109 -10.72 3.19 17.44
CA TYR A 109 -11.68 2.12 17.65
C TYR A 109 -11.74 1.11 16.49
N SER A 110 -11.59 1.58 15.24
CA SER A 110 -11.56 0.71 14.07
C SER A 110 -10.27 -0.12 14.02
N ASN A 111 -9.13 0.48 14.37
CA ASN A 111 -7.85 -0.24 14.43
C ASN A 111 -7.85 -1.31 15.54
N SER A 112 -8.42 -1.02 16.72
CA SER A 112 -8.47 -1.99 17.81
C SER A 112 -9.37 -3.19 17.47
N LYS A 113 -10.50 -2.96 16.81
CA LYS A 113 -11.38 -4.05 16.34
C LYS A 113 -10.73 -4.88 15.24
N LEU A 114 -10.07 -4.27 14.26
CA LEU A 114 -9.36 -4.98 13.22
C LEU A 114 -8.20 -5.82 13.78
N GLN A 115 -7.46 -5.29 14.74
CA GLN A 115 -6.41 -6.05 15.44
C GLN A 115 -7.00 -7.23 16.23
N LYS A 116 -8.13 -7.01 16.94
CA LYS A 116 -8.83 -8.08 17.65
C LYS A 116 -9.30 -9.18 16.70
N TYR A 117 -9.85 -8.81 15.55
CA TYR A 117 -10.24 -9.76 14.50
C TYR A 117 -9.04 -10.59 14.00
N ARG A 118 -7.94 -9.91 13.60
CA ARG A 118 -6.73 -10.59 13.09
C ARG A 118 -6.12 -11.53 14.13
N LYS A 119 -6.04 -11.10 15.37
CA LYS A 119 -5.55 -11.91 16.50
C LYS A 119 -6.41 -13.17 16.68
N MET A 120 -7.72 -13.00 16.75
CA MET A 120 -8.66 -14.11 16.91
C MET A 120 -8.63 -15.09 15.75
N LYS A 121 -8.58 -14.58 14.50
CA LYS A 121 -8.46 -15.42 13.29
C LYS A 121 -7.19 -16.27 13.35
N LYS A 122 -6.06 -15.68 13.74
CA LYS A 122 -4.78 -16.40 13.88
C LYS A 122 -4.84 -17.48 14.98
N GLU A 123 -5.39 -17.15 16.13
CA GLU A 123 -5.54 -18.08 17.27
C GLU A 123 -6.44 -19.26 16.91
N LEU A 124 -7.58 -19.00 16.28
CA LEU A 124 -8.49 -20.05 15.84
C LEU A 124 -7.89 -20.90 14.71
N THR A 125 -7.16 -20.31 13.78
CA THR A 125 -6.45 -21.06 12.73
C THR A 125 -5.44 -22.03 13.32
N GLN A 126 -4.68 -21.60 14.33
CA GLN A 126 -3.73 -22.48 15.04
C GLN A 126 -4.45 -23.59 15.82
N LYS A 127 -5.56 -23.27 16.46
CA LYS A 127 -6.35 -24.23 17.28
C LYS A 127 -7.05 -25.26 16.40
N LEU A 128 -7.60 -24.86 15.26
CA LEU A 128 -8.40 -25.73 14.39
C LEU A 128 -7.56 -26.42 13.31
N GLY A 129 -6.33 -25.99 13.06
CA GLY A 129 -5.50 -26.49 11.95
C GLY A 129 -6.04 -26.13 10.55
N ARG A 130 -7.05 -25.26 10.47
CA ARG A 130 -7.69 -24.76 9.25
C ARG A 130 -8.18 -23.33 9.45
N ASN A 131 -8.51 -22.65 8.35
CA ASN A 131 -9.16 -21.33 8.45
C ASN A 131 -10.51 -21.45 9.16
N PRO A 132 -10.78 -20.60 10.18
CA PRO A 132 -12.08 -20.56 10.85
C PRO A 132 -13.17 -20.04 9.92
N SER A 133 -14.36 -20.56 10.05
CA SER A 133 -15.55 -20.03 9.38
C SER A 133 -16.00 -18.70 10.00
N VAL A 134 -16.77 -17.92 9.23
CA VAL A 134 -17.37 -16.66 9.70
C VAL A 134 -18.22 -16.87 10.96
N GLY A 135 -18.92 -18.02 11.04
CA GLY A 135 -19.73 -18.38 12.21
C GLY A 135 -18.88 -18.61 13.45
N GLU A 136 -17.77 -19.35 13.35
CA GLU A 136 -16.83 -19.60 14.44
C GLU A 136 -16.20 -18.30 14.93
N LEU A 137 -15.77 -17.43 14.01
CA LEU A 137 -15.26 -16.09 14.35
C LEU A 137 -16.33 -15.21 15.01
N SER A 138 -17.58 -15.29 14.59
CA SER A 138 -18.69 -14.53 15.15
C SER A 138 -18.95 -14.92 16.61
N ILE A 139 -18.91 -16.21 16.91
CA ILE A 139 -19.09 -16.75 18.26
C ILE A 139 -17.94 -16.31 19.17
N GLU A 140 -16.70 -16.55 18.77
CA GLU A 140 -15.51 -16.26 19.58
C GLU A 140 -15.28 -14.75 19.80
N LEU A 141 -15.58 -13.92 18.80
CA LEU A 141 -15.50 -12.47 18.93
C LEU A 141 -16.69 -11.84 19.67
N GLY A 142 -17.83 -12.56 19.77
CA GLY A 142 -19.09 -12.00 20.23
C GLY A 142 -19.66 -10.93 19.30
N TRP A 143 -19.37 -11.03 17.99
CA TRP A 143 -19.79 -10.04 16.99
C TRP A 143 -20.87 -10.61 16.09
N ARG A 144 -21.70 -9.72 15.53
CA ARG A 144 -22.69 -10.11 14.53
C ARG A 144 -21.98 -10.61 13.26
N ILE A 145 -22.52 -11.63 12.61
CA ILE A 145 -21.99 -12.23 11.38
C ILE A 145 -21.69 -11.17 10.32
N ASN A 146 -22.58 -10.21 10.09
CA ASN A 146 -22.37 -9.14 9.12
C ASN A 146 -21.18 -8.24 9.46
N THR A 147 -20.87 -8.09 10.75
CA THR A 147 -19.67 -7.36 11.18
C THR A 147 -18.41 -8.13 10.86
N VAL A 148 -18.39 -9.44 11.13
CA VAL A 148 -17.27 -10.32 10.80
C VAL A 148 -17.03 -10.35 9.28
N LEU A 149 -18.08 -10.51 8.49
CA LEU A 149 -18.03 -10.46 7.02
C LEU A 149 -17.45 -9.15 6.49
N SER A 150 -17.79 -8.00 7.11
CA SER A 150 -17.24 -6.71 6.70
C SER A 150 -15.73 -6.60 6.92
N TYR A 151 -15.22 -7.18 8.02
CA TYR A 151 -13.78 -7.24 8.29
C TYR A 151 -13.08 -8.26 7.40
N GLU A 152 -13.72 -9.38 7.09
CA GLU A 152 -13.16 -10.40 6.20
C GLU A 152 -12.98 -9.87 4.78
N ARG A 153 -13.98 -9.18 4.23
CA ARG A 153 -13.89 -8.48 2.94
C ARG A 153 -12.79 -7.42 2.95
N GLN A 154 -12.72 -6.62 4.01
CA GLN A 154 -11.70 -5.57 4.14
C GLN A 154 -10.27 -6.13 4.15
N ILE A 155 -10.07 -7.32 4.70
CA ILE A 155 -8.75 -7.99 4.72
C ILE A 155 -8.48 -8.66 3.39
N PHE A 156 -9.46 -9.37 2.82
CA PHE A 156 -9.33 -10.04 1.52
C PHE A 156 -8.98 -9.04 0.41
N ASP A 157 -9.64 -7.88 0.39
CA ASP A 157 -9.33 -6.81 -0.56
C ASP A 157 -7.89 -6.27 -0.41
N VAL A 158 -7.31 -6.35 0.78
CA VAL A 158 -5.93 -5.92 1.05
C VAL A 158 -4.91 -6.99 0.66
N ASP A 159 -5.18 -8.25 1.00
CA ASP A 159 -4.27 -9.37 0.76
C ASP A 159 -4.23 -9.73 -0.74
N SER A 160 -5.38 -9.66 -1.45
CA SER A 160 -5.45 -9.87 -2.91
C SER A 160 -4.69 -8.81 -3.72
N ILE A 161 -4.54 -7.60 -3.19
CA ILE A 161 -3.74 -6.54 -3.84
C ILE A 161 -2.24 -6.84 -3.76
N GLU A 162 -1.79 -7.46 -2.68
CA GLU A 162 -0.37 -7.83 -2.53
C GLU A 162 0.01 -8.96 -3.48
N ASP A 163 -0.88 -9.92 -3.73
CA ASP A 163 -0.65 -11.06 -4.63
C ASP A 163 -0.75 -10.70 -6.13
N ASP A 164 -1.77 -9.94 -6.53
CA ASP A 164 -1.97 -9.57 -7.95
C ASP A 164 -0.93 -8.59 -8.47
N SER A 165 -0.38 -7.72 -7.62
CA SER A 165 0.65 -6.76 -8.02
C SER A 165 2.00 -7.44 -8.31
N PHE A 166 2.29 -8.57 -7.68
CA PHE A 166 3.53 -9.33 -7.87
C PHE A 166 3.52 -10.15 -9.17
N LEU A 167 2.34 -10.67 -9.57
CA LEU A 167 2.21 -11.52 -10.76
C LEU A 167 2.12 -10.75 -12.07
N SER A 168 1.66 -9.49 -12.05
CA SER A 168 1.52 -8.70 -13.29
C SER A 168 2.82 -8.02 -13.74
N LEU A 169 3.84 -7.93 -12.88
CA LEU A 169 5.13 -7.30 -13.19
C LEU A 169 6.12 -8.23 -13.90
N HIS A 170 5.85 -9.54 -13.97
CA HIS A 170 6.70 -10.51 -14.67
C HIS A 170 6.30 -10.76 -16.13
N LYS A 171 5.34 -9.98 -16.67
CA LYS A 171 4.87 -10.11 -18.07
C LYS A 171 5.16 -8.90 -18.97
N LEU A 172 6.15 -8.06 -18.57
CA LEU A 172 6.66 -6.99 -19.45
C LEU A 172 8.16 -7.12 -19.63
#